data_d9a5d4c511d6d452243cb51f15515264
#
_entry.id   d9a5d4c511d6d452243cb51f15515264
#
_cell.length_a   1.000
_cell.length_b   1.000
_cell.length_c   1.000
_cell.angle_alpha   90.00
_cell.angle_beta   90.00
_cell.angle_gamma   90.00
#
_symmetry.space_group_name_H-M   'P 1'
#
loop_
_entity.id
_entity.type
_entity.pdbx_description
1 polymer ?
#
loop_
_entity_poly.entity_id
_entity_poly.type
_entity_poly.pdbx_seq_one_letter_code
_entity_poly.pdbx_strand_id
1 'polypeptide(L)'
;MPEAVVATAIYIASPEGDTGKSTIALGILHRLAATVPRVGVFRPITRLGEDRDYILELLLAGTTAGLSYDDCVGVSYQQVHEDPDVAIADIVDRFHRVAEQCDA
;
A
#
# COMPACT_ATOMS: atom_id res chain seq x y z
N MET A 1 -18.95 -14.32 -18.96
CA MET A 1 -18.92 -13.47 -17.79
C MET A 1 -17.52 -12.90 -17.61
N PRO A 2 -17.43 -11.60 -17.49
CA PRO A 2 -16.11 -11.01 -17.31
C PRO A 2 -15.53 -11.45 -15.96
N GLU A 3 -14.26 -11.80 -15.98
CA GLU A 3 -13.54 -12.08 -14.76
C GLU A 3 -13.37 -10.79 -13.95
N ALA A 4 -13.33 -10.91 -12.65
CA ALA A 4 -13.00 -9.77 -11.80
C ALA A 4 -11.60 -9.28 -12.15
N VAL A 5 -11.49 -8.01 -12.50
CA VAL A 5 -10.19 -7.39 -12.78
C VAL A 5 -9.48 -7.16 -11.44
N VAL A 6 -8.41 -7.90 -11.22
CA VAL A 6 -7.57 -7.74 -10.05
C VAL A 6 -6.34 -6.95 -10.47
N ALA A 7 -5.97 -5.95 -9.69
CA ALA A 7 -4.77 -5.17 -9.95
C ALA A 7 -3.53 -6.07 -9.94
N THR A 8 -2.60 -5.81 -10.86
CA THR A 8 -1.28 -6.41 -10.79
C THR A 8 -0.52 -5.75 -9.64
N ALA A 9 -0.16 -6.53 -8.62
CA ALA A 9 0.50 -6.00 -7.44
C ALA A 9 2.01 -6.24 -7.50
N ILE A 10 2.76 -5.22 -7.08
CA ILE A 10 4.21 -5.31 -6.91
C ILE A 10 4.50 -5.12 -5.43
N TYR A 11 5.19 -6.09 -4.83
CA TYR A 11 5.59 -6.02 -3.43
C TYR A 11 7.04 -5.60 -3.33
N ILE A 12 7.29 -4.49 -2.63
CA ILE A 12 8.63 -3.97 -2.43
C ILE A 12 9.02 -4.16 -0.98
N ALA A 13 10.03 -4.96 -0.74
CA ALA A 13 10.49 -5.29 0.60
C ALA A 13 12.00 -5.24 0.69
N SER A 14 12.50 -5.10 1.91
CA SER A 14 13.92 -5.25 2.21
C SER A 14 14.08 -5.95 3.54
N PRO A 15 15.21 -6.67 3.76
CA PRO A 15 15.45 -7.35 5.02
C PRO A 15 15.78 -6.41 6.18
N GLU A 16 16.14 -5.16 5.87
CA GLU A 16 16.58 -4.17 6.83
C GLU A 16 15.89 -2.84 6.59
N GLY A 17 15.81 -1.99 7.62
CA GLY A 17 15.39 -0.61 7.47
C GLY A 17 16.47 0.23 6.79
N ASP A 18 16.09 1.42 6.33
CA ASP A 18 17.01 2.42 5.75
C ASP A 18 17.88 1.91 4.59
N THR A 19 17.30 1.06 3.74
CA THR A 19 18.00 0.47 2.59
C THR A 19 17.71 1.16 1.26
N GLY A 20 17.01 2.30 1.27
CA GLY A 20 16.60 2.97 0.05
C GLY A 20 15.32 2.43 -0.57
N LYS A 21 14.61 1.56 0.13
CA LYS A 21 13.37 0.95 -0.34
C LYS A 21 12.33 2.00 -0.74
N SER A 22 12.20 3.06 0.06
CA SER A 22 11.23 4.14 -0.21
C SER A 22 11.56 4.88 -1.50
N THR A 23 12.84 5.12 -1.76
CA THR A 23 13.28 5.79 -2.99
C THR A 23 12.97 4.93 -4.23
N ILE A 24 13.22 3.62 -4.12
CA ILE A 24 12.92 2.68 -5.20
C ILE A 24 11.41 2.60 -5.43
N ALA A 25 10.63 2.52 -4.36
CA ALA A 25 9.17 2.50 -4.45
C ALA A 25 8.62 3.75 -5.15
N LEU A 26 9.14 4.91 -4.80
CA LEU A 26 8.74 6.18 -5.43
C LEU A 26 9.09 6.20 -6.92
N GLY A 27 10.26 5.70 -7.29
CA GLY A 27 10.68 5.60 -8.69
C GLY A 27 9.80 4.66 -9.50
N ILE A 28 9.46 3.50 -8.95
CA ILE A 28 8.56 2.53 -9.60
C ILE A 28 7.17 3.14 -9.76
N LEU A 29 6.65 3.77 -8.73
CA LEU A 29 5.36 4.45 -8.77
C LEU A 29 5.31 5.50 -9.87
N HIS A 30 6.34 6.32 -9.97
CA HIS A 30 6.44 7.35 -10.98
C HIS A 30 6.37 6.75 -12.41
N ARG A 31 7.08 5.66 -12.64
CA ARG A 31 7.05 5.00 -13.95
C ARG A 31 5.70 4.36 -14.24
N LEU A 32 5.10 3.72 -13.26
CA LEU A 32 3.78 3.12 -13.44
C LEU A 32 2.71 4.17 -13.73
N ALA A 33 2.75 5.29 -13.02
CA ALA A 33 1.78 6.37 -13.20
C ALA A 33 1.83 6.99 -14.60
N ALA A 34 2.95 6.85 -15.30
CA ALA A 34 3.08 7.35 -16.67
C ALA A 34 2.37 6.44 -17.70
N THR A 35 2.12 5.18 -17.37
CA THR A 35 1.59 4.20 -18.33
C THR A 35 0.34 3.48 -17.87
N VAL A 36 0.10 3.40 -16.57
CA VAL A 36 -1.05 2.71 -15.98
C VAL A 36 -2.07 3.75 -15.52
N PRO A 37 -3.34 3.63 -15.91
CA PRO A 37 -4.36 4.64 -15.59
C PRO A 37 -4.65 4.82 -14.11
N ARG A 38 -4.75 3.72 -13.36
CA ARG A 38 -5.09 3.77 -11.94
C ARG A 38 -4.02 3.04 -11.12
N VAL A 39 -3.09 3.80 -10.60
CA VAL A 39 -2.01 3.28 -9.75
C VAL A 39 -2.26 3.70 -8.31
N GLY A 40 -2.22 2.73 -7.41
CA GLY A 40 -2.35 2.96 -5.98
C GLY A 40 -1.14 2.46 -5.23
N VAL A 41 -1.14 2.71 -3.93
CA VAL A 41 -0.14 2.19 -2.99
C VAL A 41 -0.86 1.61 -1.79
N PHE A 42 -0.21 0.66 -1.13
CA PHE A 42 -0.74 0.08 0.10
C PHE A 42 0.40 -0.27 1.04
N ARG A 43 0.30 0.19 2.27
CA ARG A 43 1.26 -0.10 3.31
C ARG A 43 0.61 -0.99 4.37
N PRO A 44 0.92 -2.30 4.38
CA PRO A 44 0.21 -3.25 5.24
C PRO A 44 0.39 -3.00 6.72
N ILE A 45 1.59 -2.61 7.13
CA ILE A 45 1.94 -2.44 8.54
C ILE A 45 2.65 -1.11 8.73
N THR A 46 2.16 -0.30 9.65
CA THR A 46 2.77 0.99 9.99
C THR A 46 3.32 0.95 11.42
N ARG A 47 4.33 1.75 11.68
CA ARG A 47 5.00 1.79 12.97
C ARG A 47 4.15 2.39 14.08
N LEU A 48 3.50 3.49 13.77
CA LEU A 48 2.86 4.33 14.77
C LEU A 48 1.39 4.49 14.45
N GLY A 49 0.54 4.31 15.46
CA GLY A 49 -0.89 4.48 15.29
C GLY A 49 -1.35 5.94 15.29
N GLU A 50 -0.57 6.85 15.88
CA GLU A 50 -0.95 8.24 16.06
C GLU A 50 -0.37 9.18 15.01
N ASP A 51 0.87 8.95 14.59
CA ASP A 51 1.52 9.78 13.59
C ASP A 51 1.29 9.23 12.19
N ARG A 52 1.06 10.12 11.25
CA ARG A 52 0.89 9.74 9.86
C ARG A 52 2.24 9.27 9.31
N ASP A 53 2.19 8.24 8.48
CA ASP A 53 3.37 7.73 7.80
C ASP A 53 3.76 8.71 6.69
N TYR A 54 4.84 9.44 6.91
CA TYR A 54 5.32 10.43 5.96
C TYR A 54 5.67 9.81 4.60
N ILE A 55 6.23 8.61 4.61
CA ILE A 55 6.59 7.92 3.36
C ILE A 55 5.35 7.55 2.58
N LEU A 56 4.31 7.09 3.25
CA LEU A 56 3.05 6.79 2.60
C LEU A 56 2.42 8.05 2.01
N GLU A 57 2.46 9.17 2.72
CA GLU A 57 1.96 10.44 2.20
C GLU A 57 2.71 10.87 0.94
N LEU A 58 4.03 10.68 0.93
CA LEU A 58 4.86 11.00 -0.23
C LEU A 58 4.51 10.11 -1.42
N LEU A 59 4.35 8.82 -1.20
CA LEU A 59 3.95 7.88 -2.24
C LEU A 59 2.54 8.18 -2.73
N LEU A 60 1.63 8.46 -1.83
CA LEU A 60 0.23 8.74 -2.15
C LEU A 60 0.09 9.93 -3.10
N ALA A 61 0.94 10.93 -2.95
CA ALA A 61 0.94 12.11 -3.83
C ALA A 61 1.24 11.74 -5.29
N GLY A 62 1.91 10.62 -5.54
CA GLY A 62 2.21 10.13 -6.88
C GLY A 62 1.17 9.16 -7.45
N THR A 63 0.14 8.81 -6.69
CA THR A 63 -0.88 7.86 -7.14
C THR A 63 -1.90 8.52 -8.04
N THR A 64 -2.57 7.70 -8.85
CA THR A 64 -3.58 8.17 -9.81
C THR A 64 -4.94 7.54 -9.59
N ALA A 65 -5.09 6.67 -8.60
CA ALA A 65 -6.33 5.97 -8.33
C ALA A 65 -7.34 6.76 -7.48
N GLY A 66 -6.96 7.91 -6.94
CA GLY A 66 -7.84 8.73 -6.13
C GLY A 66 -8.10 8.21 -4.72
N LEU A 67 -7.18 7.43 -4.20
CA LEU A 67 -7.31 6.84 -2.86
C LEU A 67 -6.95 7.85 -1.77
N SER A 68 -7.62 7.73 -0.61
CA SER A 68 -7.25 8.50 0.58
C SER A 68 -6.12 7.81 1.35
N TYR A 69 -5.52 8.54 2.27
CA TYR A 69 -4.49 7.97 3.15
C TYR A 69 -5.03 6.75 3.91
N ASP A 70 -6.23 6.86 4.47
CA ASP A 70 -6.81 5.78 5.27
C ASP A 70 -7.10 4.52 4.44
N ASP A 71 -7.38 4.67 3.16
CA ASP A 71 -7.57 3.53 2.25
C ASP A 71 -6.26 2.75 2.05
N CYS A 72 -5.14 3.43 2.15
CA CYS A 72 -3.82 2.88 1.78
C CYS A 72 -3.04 2.31 2.97
N VAL A 73 -3.60 2.34 4.17
CA VAL A 73 -2.97 1.84 5.40
C VAL A 73 -3.64 0.55 5.84
N GLY A 74 -2.85 -0.42 6.25
CA GLY A 74 -3.35 -1.63 6.88
C GLY A 74 -3.48 -1.48 8.39
N VAL A 75 -2.61 -2.14 9.13
CA VAL A 75 -2.64 -2.18 10.60
C VAL A 75 -1.34 -1.63 11.19
N SER A 76 -1.33 -1.37 12.50
CA SER A 76 -0.13 -0.97 13.23
C SER A 76 0.65 -2.19 13.72
N TYR A 77 1.92 -2.01 14.05
CA TYR A 77 2.72 -3.03 14.71
C TYR A 77 2.07 -3.53 15.99
N GLN A 78 1.47 -2.63 16.74
CA GLN A 78 0.82 -3.00 18.00
C GLN A 78 -0.34 -3.97 17.75
N GLN A 79 -1.15 -3.72 16.72
CA GLN A 79 -2.25 -4.60 16.38
C GLN A 79 -1.78 -6.00 15.99
N VAL A 80 -0.65 -6.08 15.27
CA VAL A 80 -0.05 -7.37 14.91
C VAL A 80 0.40 -8.13 16.15
N HIS A 81 0.97 -7.44 17.14
CA HIS A 81 1.41 -8.05 18.38
C HIS A 81 0.24 -8.51 19.26
N GLU A 82 -0.82 -7.73 19.31
CA GLU A 82 -1.97 -8.04 20.15
C GLU A 82 -2.78 -9.23 19.62
N ASP A 83 -3.03 -9.28 18.33
CA ASP A 83 -3.78 -10.37 17.70
C ASP A 83 -3.34 -10.54 16.24
N PRO A 84 -2.33 -11.39 16.00
CA PRO A 84 -1.79 -11.57 14.65
C PRO A 84 -2.83 -12.07 13.63
N ASP A 85 -3.73 -12.96 14.03
CA ASP A 85 -4.69 -13.54 13.11
C ASP A 85 -5.71 -12.51 12.63
N VAL A 86 -6.22 -11.70 13.55
CA VAL A 86 -7.15 -10.62 13.22
C VAL A 86 -6.44 -9.56 12.37
N ALA A 87 -5.20 -9.22 12.72
CA ALA A 87 -4.42 -8.24 11.98
C ALA A 87 -4.19 -8.67 10.53
N ILE A 88 -3.83 -9.93 10.31
CA ILE A 88 -3.62 -10.46 8.96
C ILE A 88 -4.92 -10.43 8.16
N ALA A 89 -6.02 -10.85 8.75
CA ALA A 89 -7.32 -10.82 8.09
C ALA A 89 -7.72 -9.39 7.68
N ASP A 90 -7.46 -8.41 8.54
CA ASP A 90 -7.75 -7.01 8.25
C ASP A 90 -6.85 -6.46 7.14
N ILE A 91 -5.57 -6.81 7.13
CA ILE A 91 -4.64 -6.43 6.07
C ILE A 91 -5.14 -6.94 4.72
N VAL A 92 -5.51 -8.21 4.64
CA VAL A 92 -5.97 -8.82 3.40
C VAL A 92 -7.24 -8.15 2.90
N ASP A 93 -8.19 -7.91 3.78
CA ASP A 93 -9.45 -7.24 3.44
C ASP A 93 -9.22 -5.82 2.91
N ARG A 94 -8.39 -5.05 3.60
CA ARG A 94 -8.05 -3.69 3.18
C ARG A 94 -7.30 -3.67 1.86
N PHE A 95 -6.38 -4.60 1.66
CA PHE A 95 -5.66 -4.73 0.39
C PHE A 95 -6.62 -5.00 -0.77
N HIS A 96 -7.59 -5.89 -0.59
CA HIS A 96 -8.57 -6.18 -1.63
C HIS A 96 -9.39 -4.95 -2.00
N ARG A 97 -9.77 -4.13 -1.03
CA ARG A 97 -10.50 -2.89 -1.29
C ARG A 97 -9.71 -1.92 -2.16
N VAL A 98 -8.42 -1.80 -1.88
CA VAL A 98 -7.53 -0.96 -2.69
C VAL A 98 -7.35 -1.55 -4.08
N ALA A 99 -7.11 -2.85 -4.17
CA ALA A 99 -6.88 -3.54 -5.44
C ALA A 99 -8.07 -3.41 -6.39
N GLU A 100 -9.28 -3.38 -5.87
CA GLU A 100 -10.48 -3.18 -6.67
C GLU A 100 -10.54 -1.82 -7.36
N GLN A 101 -9.86 -0.84 -6.82
CA GLN A 101 -9.86 0.54 -7.32
C GLN A 101 -8.65 0.84 -8.20
N CYS A 102 -7.74 -0.10 -8.38
CA CYS A 102 -6.47 0.11 -9.06
C CYS A 102 -6.28 -0.86 -10.22
N ASP A 103 -5.43 -0.47 -11.17
CA ASP A 103 -4.92 -1.34 -12.23
C ASP A 103 -3.56 -1.90 -11.84
N ALA A 104 -2.84 -1.16 -11.03
CA ALA A 104 -1.58 -1.60 -10.44
C ALA A 104 -1.33 -0.91 -9.10
#